data_61f993f0695e1add129c3fd130f04206
#
_entry.id   61f993f0695e1add129c3fd130f04206
#
_cell.length_a   1.000
_cell.length_b   1.000
_cell.length_c   1.000
_cell.angle_alpha   90.00
_cell.angle_beta   90.00
_cell.angle_gamma   90.00
#
_symmetry.space_group_name_H-M   'P 1'
#
loop_
_entity.id
_entity.type
_entity.pdbx_description
1 polymer ?
#
loop_
_entity_poly.entity_id
_entity_poly.type
_entity_poly.pdbx_seq_one_letter_code
_entity_poly.pdbx_strand_id
1 'polypeptide(L)'
;LLSAGEAEDRAAARKLQEDGNYQEAVVLFRKLLANPAADPVQVPGDLQRGLDCLMRLGQQADLDGFLEDAIAVHGGNWRLLRQAANVYAGSLPHHGQLIGGEFHRGYFGGGRRGRGAGRWVDCSGRDRVRALQLLQQALPLVQALPRPSPDAADFHLDFARLAGADADPGSAWRLQRLTDLSRLPDLDAPADGGAAGGAPVGADGQ
;
A
#
# COMPACT_ATOMS: atom_id res chain seq x y z
N LEU A 1 27.84 2.51 -4.40
CA LEU A 1 28.45 3.68 -3.74
C LEU A 1 27.34 4.70 -3.50
N LEU A 2 26.84 4.82 -2.26
CA LEU A 2 25.94 5.89 -1.83
C LEU A 2 26.56 7.23 -2.20
N SER A 3 25.80 8.10 -2.85
CA SER A 3 26.25 9.49 -3.02
C SER A 3 26.29 10.12 -1.62
N ALA A 4 27.35 10.83 -1.28
CA ALA A 4 27.50 11.49 0.04
C ALA A 4 26.24 12.32 0.38
N GLY A 5 25.65 12.98 -0.60
CA GLY A 5 24.43 13.77 -0.43
C GLY A 5 23.18 12.96 -0.08
N GLU A 6 23.07 11.70 -0.53
CA GLU A 6 21.92 10.84 -0.17
C GLU A 6 21.95 10.45 1.31
N ALA A 7 23.13 10.09 1.83
CA ALA A 7 23.29 9.74 3.24
C ALA A 7 23.02 10.96 4.15
N GLU A 8 23.46 12.14 3.74
CA GLU A 8 23.23 13.40 4.45
C GLU A 8 21.74 13.78 4.42
N ASP A 9 21.09 13.74 3.26
CA ASP A 9 19.65 14.01 3.13
C ASP A 9 18.83 13.06 4.02
N ARG A 10 19.19 11.76 4.05
CA ARG A 10 18.51 10.77 4.88
C ARG A 10 18.71 11.02 6.37
N ALA A 11 19.93 11.37 6.79
CA ALA A 11 20.20 11.72 8.18
C ALA A 11 19.43 12.99 8.58
N ALA A 12 19.37 14.00 7.72
CA ALA A 12 18.61 15.22 7.95
C ALA A 12 17.11 14.94 8.05
N ALA A 13 16.55 14.12 7.14
CA ALA A 13 15.14 13.75 7.16
C ALA A 13 14.74 13.02 8.46
N ARG A 14 15.58 12.08 8.91
CA ARG A 14 15.37 11.36 10.18
C ARG A 14 15.41 12.30 11.37
N LYS A 15 16.39 13.20 11.40
CA LYS A 15 16.49 14.19 12.47
C LYS A 15 15.27 15.10 12.51
N LEU A 16 14.82 15.61 11.38
CA LEU A 16 13.60 16.43 11.29
C LEU A 16 12.37 15.68 11.81
N GLN A 17 12.24 14.39 11.46
CA GLN A 17 11.16 13.54 11.95
C GLN A 17 11.23 13.38 13.48
N GLU A 18 12.41 13.12 14.03
CA GLU A 18 12.64 12.98 15.49
C GLU A 18 12.35 14.28 16.24
N ASP A 19 12.71 15.42 15.65
CA ASP A 19 12.46 16.76 16.18
C ASP A 19 10.99 17.22 16.04
N GLY A 20 10.13 16.41 15.37
CA GLY A 20 8.71 16.73 15.14
C GLY A 20 8.44 17.64 13.95
N ASN A 21 9.45 17.98 13.15
CA ASN A 21 9.36 18.81 11.95
C ASN A 21 8.90 17.96 10.76
N TYR A 22 7.70 17.38 10.87
CA TYR A 22 7.20 16.38 9.91
C TYR A 22 7.02 16.92 8.49
N GLN A 23 6.66 18.21 8.34
CA GLN A 23 6.46 18.80 7.01
C GLN A 23 7.78 18.86 6.22
N GLU A 24 8.85 19.30 6.84
CA GLU A 24 10.18 19.37 6.23
C GLU A 24 10.76 17.96 6.01
N ALA A 25 10.50 17.04 6.93
CA ALA A 25 10.91 15.64 6.79
C ALA A 25 10.27 14.98 5.56
N VAL A 26 8.96 15.19 5.31
CA VAL A 26 8.26 14.69 4.12
C VAL A 26 8.91 15.17 2.84
N VAL A 27 9.31 16.45 2.77
CA VAL A 27 9.97 17.00 1.58
C VAL A 27 11.26 16.25 1.27
N LEU A 28 12.08 15.96 2.29
CA LEU A 28 13.33 15.21 2.11
C LEU A 28 13.07 13.73 1.77
N PHE A 29 12.07 13.08 2.41
CA PHE A 29 11.71 11.71 2.05
C PHE A 29 11.18 11.62 0.61
N ARG A 30 10.37 12.58 0.13
CA ARG A 30 9.97 12.66 -1.29
C ARG A 30 11.18 12.77 -2.22
N LYS A 31 12.16 13.62 -1.88
CA LYS A 31 13.40 13.77 -2.65
C LYS A 31 14.18 12.47 -2.73
N LEU A 32 14.32 11.75 -1.61
CA LEU A 32 15.01 10.45 -1.54
C LEU A 32 14.30 9.39 -2.39
N LEU A 33 12.97 9.31 -2.30
CA LEU A 33 12.16 8.35 -3.03
C LEU A 33 12.05 8.67 -4.53
N ALA A 34 12.23 9.92 -4.93
CA ALA A 34 12.27 10.32 -6.34
C ALA A 34 13.60 9.99 -7.04
N ASN A 35 14.62 9.56 -6.30
CA ASN A 35 15.92 9.20 -6.86
C ASN A 35 15.95 7.72 -7.28
N PRO A 36 15.93 7.38 -8.59
CA PRO A 36 15.95 5.99 -9.04
C PRO A 36 17.25 5.24 -8.72
N ALA A 37 18.32 5.97 -8.40
CA ALA A 37 19.62 5.42 -8.02
C ALA A 37 19.79 5.29 -6.49
N ALA A 38 18.74 5.58 -5.70
CA ALA A 38 18.79 5.45 -4.24
C ALA A 38 19.10 4.01 -3.81
N ASP A 39 19.73 3.87 -2.63
CA ASP A 39 20.06 2.56 -2.07
C ASP A 39 18.80 1.70 -1.91
N PRO A 40 18.68 0.59 -2.67
CA PRO A 40 17.46 -0.24 -2.67
C PRO A 40 17.16 -0.86 -1.31
N VAL A 41 18.13 -0.93 -0.40
CA VAL A 41 17.93 -1.44 0.96
C VAL A 41 17.30 -0.38 1.86
N GLN A 42 17.61 0.88 1.64
CA GLN A 42 17.12 1.99 2.48
C GLN A 42 15.75 2.53 2.03
N VAL A 43 15.45 2.45 0.74
CA VAL A 43 14.21 2.98 0.13
C VAL A 43 12.92 2.53 0.86
N PRO A 44 12.75 1.27 1.28
CA PRO A 44 11.56 0.85 2.03
C PRO A 44 11.41 1.57 3.38
N GLY A 45 12.53 1.79 4.07
CA GLY A 45 12.56 2.53 5.33
C GLY A 45 12.23 4.02 5.14
N ASP A 46 12.73 4.63 4.06
CA ASP A 46 12.43 6.02 3.72
C ASP A 46 10.94 6.19 3.37
N LEU A 47 10.35 5.22 2.66
CA LEU A 47 8.91 5.18 2.37
C LEU A 47 8.09 5.14 3.66
N GLN A 48 8.38 4.20 4.57
CA GLN A 48 7.65 4.07 5.83
C GLN A 48 7.71 5.37 6.66
N ARG A 49 8.90 5.96 6.80
CA ARG A 49 9.08 7.19 7.57
C ARG A 49 8.34 8.38 6.95
N GLY A 50 8.33 8.50 5.62
CA GLY A 50 7.56 9.54 4.93
C GLY A 50 6.06 9.40 5.17
N LEU A 51 5.53 8.18 5.11
CA LEU A 51 4.13 7.89 5.42
C LEU A 51 3.79 8.19 6.88
N ASP A 52 4.66 7.83 7.82
CA ASP A 52 4.47 8.14 9.24
C ASP A 52 4.40 9.67 9.47
N CYS A 53 5.23 10.44 8.76
CA CYS A 53 5.16 11.91 8.81
C CYS A 53 3.84 12.44 8.27
N LEU A 54 3.35 11.95 7.11
CA LEU A 54 2.06 12.33 6.54
C LEU A 54 0.90 12.01 7.49
N MET A 55 0.93 10.82 8.13
CA MET A 55 -0.06 10.44 9.13
C MET A 55 -0.05 11.37 10.34
N ARG A 56 1.13 11.75 10.84
CA ARG A 56 1.28 12.71 11.94
C ARG A 56 0.77 14.11 11.61
N LEU A 57 0.88 14.50 10.35
CA LEU A 57 0.35 15.76 9.83
C LEU A 57 -1.16 15.73 9.57
N GLY A 58 -1.80 14.55 9.64
CA GLY A 58 -3.19 14.38 9.25
C GLY A 58 -3.43 14.48 7.73
N GLN A 59 -2.36 14.39 6.93
CA GLN A 59 -2.41 14.47 5.46
C GLN A 59 -2.73 13.11 4.82
N GLN A 60 -3.82 12.49 5.24
CA GLN A 60 -4.20 11.15 4.79
C GLN A 60 -4.56 11.08 3.31
N ALA A 61 -5.02 12.19 2.72
CA ALA A 61 -5.33 12.27 1.29
C ALA A 61 -4.09 12.12 0.41
N ASP A 62 -2.89 12.43 0.93
CA ASP A 62 -1.65 12.37 0.18
C ASP A 62 -0.97 11.00 0.22
N LEU A 63 -1.47 10.06 1.04
CA LEU A 63 -0.82 8.76 1.28
C LEU A 63 -0.75 7.90 0.00
N ASP A 64 -1.86 7.81 -0.76
CA ASP A 64 -1.89 7.02 -1.98
C ASP A 64 -0.91 7.58 -3.03
N GLY A 65 -0.91 8.90 -3.23
CA GLY A 65 0.04 9.55 -4.15
C GLY A 65 1.49 9.33 -3.74
N PHE A 66 1.80 9.46 -2.46
CA PHE A 66 3.15 9.24 -1.94
C PHE A 66 3.64 7.80 -2.17
N LEU A 67 2.75 6.81 -1.98
CA LEU A 67 3.03 5.39 -2.23
C LEU A 67 3.26 5.11 -3.71
N GLU A 68 2.32 5.53 -4.56
CA GLU A 68 2.36 5.20 -5.99
C GLU A 68 3.52 5.92 -6.71
N ASP A 69 3.88 7.15 -6.30
CA ASP A 69 5.07 7.84 -6.80
C ASP A 69 6.35 7.04 -6.51
N ALA A 70 6.49 6.52 -5.28
CA ALA A 70 7.65 5.71 -4.91
C ALA A 70 7.66 4.36 -5.66
N ILE A 71 6.50 3.71 -5.83
CA ILE A 71 6.35 2.47 -6.59
C ILE A 71 6.72 2.69 -8.06
N ALA A 72 6.30 3.81 -8.67
CA ALA A 72 6.61 4.12 -10.06
C ALA A 72 8.12 4.26 -10.30
N VAL A 73 8.85 4.89 -9.36
CA VAL A 73 10.32 5.05 -9.46
C VAL A 73 11.07 3.75 -9.18
N HIS A 74 10.61 2.97 -8.20
CA HIS A 74 11.35 1.81 -7.68
C HIS A 74 10.67 0.47 -7.96
N GLY A 75 9.88 0.36 -9.02
CA GLY A 75 9.14 -0.87 -9.37
C GLY A 75 9.98 -2.12 -9.59
N GLY A 76 11.30 -1.99 -9.74
CA GLY A 76 12.28 -3.09 -9.77
C GLY A 76 12.87 -3.47 -8.39
N ASN A 77 12.49 -2.78 -7.33
CA ASN A 77 12.95 -3.07 -5.98
C ASN A 77 11.90 -3.90 -5.22
N TRP A 78 12.10 -5.20 -5.16
CA TRP A 78 11.18 -6.12 -4.49
C TRP A 78 10.96 -5.80 -2.99
N ARG A 79 11.95 -5.21 -2.32
CA ARG A 79 11.82 -4.80 -0.90
C ARG A 79 10.86 -3.64 -0.75
N LEU A 80 10.91 -2.66 -1.68
CA LEU A 80 9.95 -1.57 -1.69
C LEU A 80 8.55 -2.09 -2.00
N LEU A 81 8.41 -2.95 -3.02
CA LEU A 81 7.11 -3.52 -3.39
C LEU A 81 6.48 -4.30 -2.23
N ARG A 82 7.29 -5.11 -1.51
CA ARG A 82 6.86 -5.78 -0.28
C ARG A 82 6.40 -4.79 0.79
N GLN A 83 7.20 -3.73 1.05
CA GLN A 83 6.85 -2.72 2.04
C GLN A 83 5.55 -2.01 1.68
N ALA A 84 5.40 -1.58 0.43
CA ALA A 84 4.19 -0.95 -0.07
C ALA A 84 2.96 -1.88 0.03
N ALA A 85 3.12 -3.17 -0.27
CA ALA A 85 2.07 -4.16 -0.10
C ALA A 85 1.63 -4.28 1.36
N ASN A 86 2.57 -4.35 2.31
CA ASN A 86 2.27 -4.40 3.73
C ASN A 86 1.59 -3.12 4.22
N VAL A 87 1.95 -1.97 3.68
CA VAL A 87 1.29 -0.68 3.97
C VAL A 87 -0.16 -0.70 3.50
N TYR A 88 -0.42 -1.12 2.25
CA TYR A 88 -1.79 -1.26 1.74
C TYR A 88 -2.61 -2.29 2.54
N ALA A 89 -2.00 -3.39 2.96
CA ALA A 89 -2.69 -4.46 3.67
C ALA A 89 -3.07 -4.12 5.12
N GLY A 90 -2.37 -3.20 5.80
CA GLY A 90 -2.59 -3.05 7.24
C GLY A 90 -2.28 -1.69 7.86
N SER A 91 -1.61 -0.77 7.14
CA SER A 91 -1.18 0.49 7.76
C SER A 91 -1.98 1.71 7.30
N LEU A 92 -2.69 1.60 6.18
CA LEU A 92 -3.52 2.69 5.68
C LEU A 92 -4.92 2.67 6.29
N PRO A 93 -5.58 3.83 6.43
CA PRO A 93 -7.01 3.88 6.66
C PRO A 93 -7.75 3.25 5.46
N HIS A 94 -8.48 2.14 5.69
CA HIS A 94 -9.21 1.43 4.62
C HIS A 94 -10.56 2.06 4.30
N HIS A 95 -10.64 3.38 4.41
CA HIS A 95 -11.84 4.15 4.12
C HIS A 95 -11.47 5.54 3.60
N GLY A 96 -12.41 6.15 2.91
CA GLY A 96 -12.26 7.51 2.40
C GLY A 96 -13.56 8.07 1.87
N GLN A 97 -13.47 9.15 1.13
CA GLN A 97 -14.62 9.82 0.52
C GLN A 97 -14.39 10.01 -0.98
N LEU A 98 -15.46 9.80 -1.75
CA LEU A 98 -15.53 10.21 -3.15
C LEU A 98 -16.11 11.62 -3.23
N ILE A 99 -15.30 12.57 -3.65
CA ILE A 99 -15.68 13.99 -3.81
C ILE A 99 -15.47 14.35 -5.27
N GLY A 100 -16.55 14.69 -5.98
CA GLY A 100 -16.45 15.00 -7.41
C GLY A 100 -15.95 13.86 -8.31
N GLY A 101 -16.01 12.62 -7.82
CA GLY A 101 -15.49 11.42 -8.51
C GLY A 101 -14.04 11.08 -8.13
N GLU A 102 -13.35 11.91 -7.36
CA GLU A 102 -12.01 11.66 -6.86
C GLU A 102 -12.04 11.01 -5.48
N PHE A 103 -11.18 10.03 -5.26
CA PHE A 103 -11.05 9.35 -3.97
C PHE A 103 -10.06 10.09 -3.07
N HIS A 104 -10.50 10.38 -1.87
CA HIS A 104 -9.69 10.97 -0.81
C HIS A 104 -9.68 10.02 0.39
N ARG A 105 -8.52 9.48 0.72
CA ARG A 105 -8.33 8.54 1.83
C ARG A 105 -8.48 9.25 3.18
N GLY A 106 -9.06 8.55 4.15
CA GLY A 106 -9.17 8.99 5.53
C GLY A 106 -10.47 9.73 5.87
N TYR A 107 -10.55 10.20 7.12
CA TYR A 107 -11.71 10.93 7.63
C TYR A 107 -11.50 12.43 7.46
N PHE A 108 -12.26 13.02 6.55
CA PHE A 108 -12.37 14.47 6.47
C PHE A 108 -13.52 14.89 7.38
N GLY A 109 -13.21 15.44 8.55
CA GLY A 109 -14.15 15.77 9.60
C GLY A 109 -15.42 16.45 9.09
N GLY A 110 -16.47 15.69 8.96
CA GLY A 110 -17.82 16.16 8.72
C GLY A 110 -18.36 16.80 9.99
N GLY A 111 -18.01 18.06 10.25
CA GLY A 111 -18.78 18.85 11.16
C GLY A 111 -20.24 18.86 10.67
N ARG A 112 -21.19 18.93 11.60
CA ARG A 112 -22.65 18.91 11.40
C ARG A 112 -23.21 19.83 10.27
N ARG A 113 -22.36 20.51 9.49
CA ARG A 113 -22.67 21.44 8.39
C ARG A 113 -22.17 21.03 7.01
N GLY A 114 -21.52 19.86 6.84
CA GLY A 114 -21.02 19.39 5.56
C GLY A 114 -22.06 18.69 4.68
N ARG A 115 -23.14 19.36 4.33
CA ARG A 115 -23.98 18.99 3.16
C ARG A 115 -23.19 19.31 1.90
N GLY A 116 -22.34 18.39 1.46
CA GLY A 116 -21.48 18.54 0.28
C GLY A 116 -20.26 17.66 0.35
N ALA A 117 -19.96 17.07 1.49
CA ALA A 117 -18.91 16.07 1.60
C ALA A 117 -19.32 14.83 0.81
N GLY A 118 -18.40 14.32 -0.01
CA GLY A 118 -18.61 13.20 -0.90
C GLY A 118 -19.14 11.92 -0.23
N ARG A 119 -19.36 10.90 -1.05
CA ARG A 119 -19.85 9.61 -0.58
C ARG A 119 -18.72 8.86 0.15
N TRP A 120 -19.04 8.36 1.34
CA TRP A 120 -18.14 7.48 2.09
C TRP A 120 -17.98 6.13 1.40
N VAL A 121 -16.75 5.62 1.33
CA VAL A 121 -16.42 4.33 0.71
C VAL A 121 -15.43 3.55 1.57
N ASP A 122 -15.62 2.24 1.60
CA ASP A 122 -14.65 1.28 2.11
C ASP A 122 -13.73 0.85 0.95
N CYS A 123 -12.43 0.96 1.15
CA CYS A 123 -11.43 0.58 0.14
C CYS A 123 -10.59 -0.63 0.55
N SER A 124 -10.97 -1.36 1.61
CA SER A 124 -10.22 -2.53 2.10
C SER A 124 -10.00 -3.59 1.03
N GLY A 125 -11.03 -3.93 0.27
CA GLY A 125 -10.94 -4.89 -0.84
C GLY A 125 -10.01 -4.41 -1.96
N ARG A 126 -10.07 -3.12 -2.31
CA ARG A 126 -9.19 -2.49 -3.29
C ARG A 126 -7.73 -2.47 -2.82
N ASP A 127 -7.48 -2.06 -1.59
CA ASP A 127 -6.16 -2.02 -0.97
C ASP A 127 -5.53 -3.42 -0.94
N ARG A 128 -6.32 -4.42 -0.59
CA ARG A 128 -5.86 -5.81 -0.61
C ARG A 128 -5.47 -6.29 -2.00
N VAL A 129 -6.29 -6.03 -3.02
CA VAL A 129 -5.97 -6.38 -4.40
C VAL A 129 -4.69 -5.66 -4.84
N ARG A 130 -4.54 -4.38 -4.51
CA ARG A 130 -3.32 -3.63 -4.81
C ARG A 130 -2.09 -4.24 -4.14
N ALA A 131 -2.19 -4.61 -2.87
CA ALA A 131 -1.11 -5.27 -2.15
C ALA A 131 -0.72 -6.62 -2.80
N LEU A 132 -1.69 -7.44 -3.22
CA LEU A 132 -1.42 -8.69 -3.93
C LEU A 132 -0.77 -8.47 -5.30
N GLN A 133 -1.19 -7.45 -6.06
CA GLN A 133 -0.53 -7.06 -7.32
C GLN A 133 0.94 -6.71 -7.11
N LEU A 134 1.27 -5.95 -6.06
CA LEU A 134 2.64 -5.57 -5.73
C LEU A 134 3.50 -6.79 -5.35
N LEU A 135 2.95 -7.72 -4.56
CA LEU A 135 3.66 -8.97 -4.23
C LEU A 135 3.82 -9.87 -5.45
N GLN A 136 2.83 -9.94 -6.34
CA GLN A 136 2.93 -10.67 -7.59
C GLN A 136 4.02 -10.06 -8.51
N GLN A 137 4.11 -8.72 -8.58
CA GLN A 137 5.18 -8.03 -9.31
C GLN A 137 6.56 -8.31 -8.70
N ALA A 138 6.67 -8.37 -7.37
CA ALA A 138 7.91 -8.61 -6.66
C ALA A 138 8.40 -10.07 -6.76
N LEU A 139 7.49 -11.03 -6.93
CA LEU A 139 7.80 -12.47 -6.89
C LEU A 139 8.92 -12.89 -7.85
N PRO A 140 8.90 -12.54 -9.16
CA PRO A 140 10.00 -12.90 -10.06
C PRO A 140 11.34 -12.26 -9.67
N LEU A 141 11.32 -11.07 -9.05
CA LEU A 141 12.53 -10.40 -8.58
C LEU A 141 13.15 -11.14 -7.39
N VAL A 142 12.32 -11.67 -6.49
CA VAL A 142 12.76 -12.47 -5.36
C VAL A 142 13.27 -13.84 -5.83
N GLN A 143 12.59 -14.47 -6.79
CA GLN A 143 12.99 -15.78 -7.35
C GLN A 143 14.32 -15.69 -8.12
N ALA A 144 14.65 -14.54 -8.67
CA ALA A 144 15.92 -14.30 -9.36
C ALA A 144 17.12 -14.07 -8.42
N LEU A 145 16.91 -14.05 -7.09
CA LEU A 145 18.01 -13.85 -6.15
C LEU A 145 18.98 -15.04 -6.18
N PRO A 146 20.29 -14.79 -6.20
CA PRO A 146 21.29 -15.85 -6.33
C PRO A 146 21.38 -16.76 -5.09
N ARG A 147 20.88 -16.30 -3.97
CA ARG A 147 20.84 -17.05 -2.71
C ARG A 147 19.58 -16.68 -1.90
N PRO A 148 18.98 -17.66 -1.22
CA PRO A 148 17.95 -17.38 -0.23
C PRO A 148 18.50 -16.45 0.86
N SER A 149 17.66 -15.51 1.29
CA SER A 149 17.96 -14.60 2.41
C SER A 149 16.79 -14.60 3.39
N PRO A 150 17.00 -14.23 4.65
CA PRO A 150 15.90 -14.07 5.61
C PRO A 150 14.80 -13.14 5.08
N ASP A 151 15.18 -12.02 4.46
CA ASP A 151 14.23 -11.09 3.86
C ASP A 151 13.36 -11.73 2.77
N ALA A 152 13.94 -12.65 1.97
CA ALA A 152 13.20 -13.38 0.94
C ALA A 152 12.22 -14.38 1.56
N ALA A 153 12.60 -15.04 2.66
CA ALA A 153 11.70 -15.91 3.40
C ALA A 153 10.51 -15.12 3.98
N ASP A 154 10.79 -13.96 4.56
CA ASP A 154 9.76 -13.06 5.08
C ASP A 154 8.82 -12.55 3.97
N PHE A 155 9.34 -12.29 2.76
CA PHE A 155 8.51 -11.96 1.60
C PHE A 155 7.49 -13.06 1.30
N HIS A 156 7.92 -14.31 1.25
CA HIS A 156 7.01 -15.44 0.98
C HIS A 156 5.99 -15.63 2.11
N LEU A 157 6.38 -15.38 3.36
CA LEU A 157 5.48 -15.42 4.49
C LEU A 157 4.41 -14.32 4.42
N ASP A 158 4.80 -13.09 4.10
CA ASP A 158 3.85 -11.97 3.92
C ASP A 158 2.89 -12.25 2.76
N PHE A 159 3.41 -12.79 1.64
CA PHE A 159 2.56 -13.15 0.51
C PHE A 159 1.56 -14.24 0.89
N ALA A 160 1.99 -15.29 1.56
CA ALA A 160 1.11 -16.37 2.02
C ALA A 160 0.04 -15.86 3.00
N ARG A 161 0.42 -15.00 3.95
CA ARG A 161 -0.50 -14.38 4.90
C ARG A 161 -1.56 -13.53 4.20
N LEU A 162 -1.14 -12.68 3.26
CA LEU A 162 -2.07 -11.80 2.56
C LEU A 162 -2.99 -12.57 1.62
N ALA A 163 -2.48 -13.58 0.92
CA ALA A 163 -3.28 -14.45 0.08
C ALA A 163 -4.31 -15.24 0.91
N GLY A 164 -3.92 -15.68 2.12
CA GLY A 164 -4.77 -16.44 3.03
C GLY A 164 -5.62 -15.63 3.99
N ALA A 165 -5.54 -14.29 3.99
CA ALA A 165 -6.14 -13.45 5.03
C ALA A 165 -7.68 -13.53 5.12
N ASP A 166 -8.38 -14.00 4.07
CA ASP A 166 -9.83 -14.27 4.10
C ASP A 166 -10.17 -15.75 4.27
N ALA A 167 -9.18 -16.56 4.62
CA ALA A 167 -9.36 -17.99 4.79
C ALA A 167 -10.03 -18.33 6.14
N ASP A 168 -11.19 -17.74 6.43
CA ASP A 168 -12.21 -18.43 7.18
C ASP A 168 -12.55 -19.72 6.40
N PRO A 169 -12.56 -20.89 7.05
CA PRO A 169 -12.88 -22.17 6.38
C PRO A 169 -14.17 -22.13 5.56
N GLY A 170 -15.15 -21.30 5.97
CA GLY A 170 -16.40 -21.08 5.24
C GLY A 170 -16.27 -20.15 4.02
N SER A 171 -15.18 -19.42 3.87
CA SER A 171 -14.97 -18.45 2.77
C SER A 171 -13.73 -18.72 1.92
N ALA A 172 -13.05 -19.84 2.14
CA ALA A 172 -11.85 -20.23 1.39
C ALA A 172 -12.05 -20.22 -0.13
N TRP A 173 -13.27 -20.48 -0.62
CA TRP A 173 -13.66 -20.39 -2.02
C TRP A 173 -13.65 -18.94 -2.57
N ARG A 174 -13.75 -17.91 -1.69
CA ARG A 174 -13.67 -16.50 -2.11
C ARG A 174 -12.31 -16.14 -2.67
N LEU A 175 -11.25 -16.89 -2.35
CA LEU A 175 -9.94 -16.75 -2.97
C LEU A 175 -10.01 -16.91 -4.49
N GLN A 176 -10.94 -17.68 -5.02
CA GLN A 176 -11.15 -17.83 -6.47
C GLN A 176 -11.66 -16.53 -7.12
N ARG A 177 -12.38 -15.68 -6.38
CA ARG A 177 -12.80 -14.35 -6.87
C ARG A 177 -11.68 -13.32 -6.84
N LEU A 178 -10.63 -13.55 -6.06
CA LEU A 178 -9.48 -12.65 -5.93
C LEU A 178 -8.36 -12.99 -6.91
N THR A 179 -8.52 -14.00 -7.74
CA THR A 179 -7.49 -14.42 -8.71
C THR A 179 -7.37 -13.49 -9.91
N ASP A 180 -8.36 -12.67 -10.21
CA ASP A 180 -8.21 -11.64 -11.24
C ASP A 180 -7.56 -10.37 -10.66
N LEU A 181 -6.24 -10.41 -10.58
CA LEU A 181 -5.42 -9.25 -10.22
C LEU A 181 -5.16 -8.31 -11.41
N SER A 182 -5.85 -8.50 -12.55
CA SER A 182 -5.62 -7.69 -13.75
C SER A 182 -6.07 -6.23 -13.58
N ARG A 183 -7.02 -5.98 -12.68
CA ARG A 183 -7.53 -4.64 -12.38
C ARG A 183 -7.89 -4.47 -10.91
N LEU A 184 -7.84 -3.23 -10.44
CA LEU A 184 -8.33 -2.89 -9.12
C LEU A 184 -9.87 -2.87 -9.11
N PRO A 185 -10.51 -3.36 -8.02
CA PRO A 185 -11.94 -3.18 -7.82
C PRO A 185 -12.33 -1.70 -7.81
N ASP A 186 -13.53 -1.40 -8.28
CA ASP A 186 -14.08 -0.06 -8.19
C ASP A 186 -14.33 0.32 -6.73
N LEU A 187 -14.12 1.59 -6.40
CA LEU A 187 -14.43 2.13 -5.05
C LEU A 187 -15.93 2.08 -4.72
N ASP A 188 -16.76 1.85 -5.74
CA ASP A 188 -18.22 1.70 -5.63
C ASP A 188 -18.67 0.24 -5.51
N ALA A 189 -17.76 -0.70 -5.71
CA ALA A 189 -18.08 -2.11 -5.52
C ALA A 189 -18.55 -2.27 -4.06
N PRO A 190 -19.75 -2.86 -3.82
CA PRO A 190 -20.16 -3.16 -2.46
C PRO A 190 -19.05 -3.99 -1.82
N ALA A 191 -18.60 -3.57 -0.66
CA ALA A 191 -17.78 -4.44 0.18
C ALA A 191 -18.52 -5.78 0.23
N ASP A 192 -17.87 -6.84 -0.24
CA ASP A 192 -18.48 -8.16 -0.52
C ASP A 192 -19.14 -8.86 0.69
N GLY A 193 -19.73 -8.10 1.58
CA GLY A 193 -20.49 -8.57 2.72
C GLY A 193 -21.96 -8.88 2.43
N GLY A 194 -22.45 -8.66 1.24
CA GLY A 194 -23.89 -8.70 0.94
C GLY A 194 -24.39 -9.82 0.00
N ALA A 195 -23.52 -10.56 -0.64
CA ALA A 195 -23.97 -11.70 -1.42
C ALA A 195 -24.16 -12.92 -0.51
N ALA A 196 -25.40 -13.18 -0.14
CA ALA A 196 -25.80 -14.39 0.56
C ALA A 196 -25.12 -15.62 -0.05
N GLY A 197 -24.39 -16.34 0.80
CA GLY A 197 -23.54 -17.45 0.52
C GLY A 197 -24.06 -18.57 -0.35
N GLY A 198 -24.03 -18.37 -1.66
CA GLY A 198 -23.97 -19.48 -2.59
C GLY A 198 -22.50 -19.89 -2.77
N ALA A 199 -22.18 -21.16 -2.65
CA ALA A 199 -20.89 -21.67 -3.08
C ALA A 199 -20.67 -21.25 -4.55
N PRO A 200 -19.42 -20.90 -4.97
CA PRO A 200 -19.19 -20.61 -6.37
C PRO A 200 -19.50 -21.87 -7.17
N VAL A 201 -20.37 -21.74 -8.11
CA VAL A 201 -20.60 -22.77 -9.11
C VAL A 201 -19.71 -22.47 -10.32
N GLY A 202 -19.07 -23.48 -10.89
CA GLY A 202 -18.34 -23.35 -12.12
C GLY A 202 -19.25 -22.87 -13.27
N ALA A 203 -18.66 -22.55 -14.44
CA ALA A 203 -19.41 -22.17 -15.62
C ALA A 203 -20.40 -23.28 -16.06
N ASP A 204 -20.20 -24.49 -15.60
CA ASP A 204 -21.05 -25.69 -15.78
C ASP A 204 -22.15 -25.85 -14.72
N GLY A 205 -22.25 -24.94 -13.75
CA GLY A 205 -23.27 -24.96 -12.71
C GLY A 205 -23.00 -25.95 -11.57
N GLN A 206 -21.76 -26.52 -11.50
CA GLN A 206 -21.35 -27.42 -10.40
C GLN A 206 -20.45 -26.75 -9.39
#